data_13e71a7a9ab4b000fd37c27ac37ca15c
#
_entry.id   13e71a7a9ab4b000fd37c27ac37ca15c
#
_cell.length_a   1.000
_cell.length_b   1.000
_cell.length_c   1.000
_cell.angle_alpha   90.00
_cell.angle_beta   90.00
_cell.angle_gamma   90.00
#
_symmetry.space_group_name_H-M   'P 1'
#
loop_
_entity.id
_entity.type
_entity.pdbx_description
1 polymer ?
#
loop_
_entity_poly.entity_id
_entity_poly.type
_entity_poly.pdbx_seq_one_letter_code
_entity_poly.pdbx_strand_id
1 'polypeptide(L)' 'ARYAEELGDAYVALGRYDEARASYQAALGEAQPTVDQGLIQLKLMDLPDEGASE' A
#
# COMPACT_ATOMS: atom_id res chain seq x y z
N ALA A 1 4.20 7.12 12.59
CA ALA A 1 3.72 7.48 11.30
C ALA A 1 3.78 6.35 10.29
N ARG A 2 3.94 5.12 10.76
CA ARG A 2 3.95 3.97 9.85
C ARG A 2 2.70 3.13 9.97
N TYR A 3 1.74 3.61 10.71
CA TYR A 3 0.56 2.81 10.96
C TYR A 3 -0.13 2.41 9.65
N ALA A 4 -0.30 3.37 8.76
CA ALA A 4 -1.02 3.09 7.52
C ALA A 4 -0.24 2.09 6.65
N GLU A 5 1.09 2.22 6.61
CA GLU A 5 1.89 1.29 5.83
C GLU A 5 1.80 -0.11 6.41
N GLU A 6 1.90 -0.23 7.72
CA GLU A 6 1.80 -1.53 8.37
C GLU A 6 0.42 -2.13 8.19
N LEU A 7 -0.60 -1.29 8.22
CA LEU A 7 -1.94 -1.77 7.98
C LEU A 7 -2.08 -2.32 6.58
N GLY A 8 -1.51 -1.62 5.61
CA GLY A 8 -1.51 -2.12 4.24
C GLY A 8 -0.82 -3.47 4.13
N ASP A 9 0.31 -3.63 4.82
CA ASP A 9 1.00 -4.91 4.81
C ASP A 9 0.14 -6.01 5.39
N ALA A 10 -0.60 -5.72 6.45
CA ALA A 10 -1.48 -6.70 7.05
C ALA A 10 -2.60 -7.09 6.09
N TYR A 11 -3.17 -6.12 5.40
CA TYR A 11 -4.21 -6.42 4.43
C TYR A 11 -3.68 -7.29 3.30
N VAL A 12 -2.45 -7.03 2.85
CA VAL A 12 -1.86 -7.88 1.82
C VAL A 12 -1.76 -9.32 2.31
N ALA A 13 -1.33 -9.49 3.55
CA ALA A 13 -1.21 -10.83 4.12
C ALA A 13 -2.56 -11.54 4.18
N LEU A 14 -3.63 -10.77 4.30
CA LEU A 14 -4.98 -11.32 4.34
C LEU A 14 -5.60 -11.49 2.96
N GLY A 15 -4.91 -11.03 1.93
CA GLY A 15 -5.46 -11.09 0.58
C GLY A 15 -6.46 -9.99 0.28
N ARG A 16 -6.52 -8.97 1.12
CA ARG A 16 -7.46 -7.87 0.95
C ARG A 16 -6.78 -6.72 0.23
N TYR A 17 -6.64 -6.87 -1.06
CA TYR A 17 -5.78 -5.97 -1.83
C TYR A 17 -6.39 -4.60 -2.02
N ASP A 18 -7.72 -4.49 -2.13
CA ASP A 18 -8.35 -3.18 -2.24
C ASP A 18 -8.09 -2.35 -1.00
N GLU A 19 -8.23 -2.97 0.16
CA GLU A 19 -8.00 -2.28 1.41
C GLU A 19 -6.53 -1.97 1.60
N ALA A 20 -5.66 -2.88 1.15
CA ALA A 20 -4.22 -2.62 1.22
C ALA A 20 -3.86 -1.40 0.37
N ARG A 21 -4.45 -1.32 -0.83
CA ARG A 21 -4.18 -0.17 -1.69
C ARG A 21 -4.60 1.12 -1.04
N ALA A 22 -5.78 1.15 -0.45
CA ALA A 22 -6.25 2.36 0.23
C ALA A 22 -5.33 2.72 1.39
N SER A 23 -4.87 1.73 2.14
CA SER A 23 -3.96 1.99 3.26
C SER A 23 -2.63 2.52 2.79
N TYR A 24 -2.09 1.94 1.72
CA TYR A 24 -0.82 2.45 1.19
C TYR A 24 -0.97 3.85 0.63
N GLN A 25 -2.09 4.16 0.00
CA GLN A 25 -2.30 5.51 -0.50
C GLN A 25 -2.38 6.51 0.64
N ALA A 26 -3.01 6.15 1.74
CA ALA A 26 -3.02 7.00 2.91
C ALA A 26 -1.62 7.18 3.47
N ALA A 27 -0.85 6.09 3.50
CA ALA A 27 0.52 6.16 3.98
C ALA A 27 1.37 7.08 3.09
N LEU A 28 1.13 7.00 1.79
CA LEU A 28 1.87 7.83 0.84
C LEU A 28 1.61 9.30 1.11
N GLY A 29 0.36 9.64 1.42
CA GLY A 29 0.03 11.04 1.72
C GLY A 29 0.67 11.54 2.99
N GLU A 30 0.99 10.64 3.91
CA GLU A 30 1.61 11.02 5.18
C GLU A 30 3.14 10.92 5.13
N ALA A 31 3.68 10.23 4.16
CA ALA A 31 5.11 9.94 4.14
C ALA A 31 5.91 11.19 3.80
N GLN A 32 7.11 11.24 4.32
CA GLN A 32 8.05 12.27 3.93
C GLN A 32 8.44 12.05 2.47
N PRO A 33 8.73 13.12 1.74
CA PRO A 33 9.17 12.97 0.34
C PRO A 33 10.60 12.44 0.30
N THR A 34 10.76 11.19 0.69
CA THR A 34 12.05 10.57 0.84
C THR A 34 11.94 9.12 0.38
N VAL A 35 12.85 8.30 0.89
CA VAL A 35 12.85 6.88 0.60
C VAL A 35 11.52 6.23 0.94
N ASP A 36 10.86 6.71 1.99
CA ASP A 36 9.59 6.11 2.41
C ASP A 36 8.54 6.16 1.30
N GLN A 37 8.43 7.30 0.61
CA GLN A 37 7.47 7.39 -0.47
C GLN A 37 7.79 6.40 -1.58
N GLY A 38 9.07 6.26 -1.90
CA GLY A 38 9.47 5.33 -2.92
C GLY A 38 9.11 3.90 -2.57
N LEU A 39 9.33 3.52 -1.33
CA LEU A 39 9.00 2.17 -0.90
C LEU A 39 7.51 1.93 -0.96
N ILE A 40 6.71 2.90 -0.52
CA ILE A 40 5.27 2.73 -0.55
C ILE A 40 4.76 2.63 -1.98
N GLN A 41 5.33 3.44 -2.88
CA GLN A 41 4.94 3.36 -4.28
C GLN A 41 5.27 2.00 -4.86
N LEU A 42 6.42 1.43 -4.51
CA LEU A 42 6.74 0.09 -4.96
C LEU A 42 5.74 -0.93 -4.46
N LYS A 43 5.33 -0.80 -3.22
CA LYS A 43 4.34 -1.72 -2.67
C LYS A 43 3.01 -1.59 -3.41
N LEU A 44 2.63 -0.37 -3.74
CA LEU A 44 1.40 -0.17 -4.51
C LEU A 44 1.49 -0.82 -5.88
N MET A 45 2.63 -0.68 -6.54
CA MET A 45 2.82 -1.26 -7.85
C MET A 45 2.82 -2.77 -7.81
N ASP A 46 3.26 -3.34 -6.68
CA ASP A 46 3.31 -4.79 -6.53
C ASP A 46 1.96 -5.40 -6.21
N LEU A 47 0.99 -4.60 -5.82
CA LEU A 47 -0.32 -5.17 -5.49
C LEU A 47 -0.98 -5.76 -6.72
N PRO A 48 -1.55 -6.95 -6.58
CA PRO A 48 -2.33 -7.51 -7.68
C PRO A 48 -3.52 -6.60 -7.98
N ASP A 49 -3.83 -6.48 -9.23
CA ASP A 49 -4.97 -5.70 -9.66
C ASP A 49 -6.14 -6.64 -9.88
N GLU A 50 -6.95 -6.82 -8.85
CA GLU A 50 -8.02 -7.79 -8.91
C GLU A 50 -9.00 -7.50 -10.02
N GLY A 51 -9.26 -6.22 -10.23
CA GLY A 51 -10.21 -5.85 -11.26
C GLY A 51 -9.73 -6.15 -12.65
N ALA A 52 -8.43 -6.11 -12.86
CA ALA A 52 -7.84 -6.31 -14.17
C ALA A 52 -7.45 -7.76 -14.42
N SER A 53 -7.49 -8.58 -13.41
CA SER A 53 -6.99 -9.94 -13.55
C SER A 53 -7.89 -10.78 -14.44
N GLU A 54 -8.98 -10.24 -14.83
CA GLU A 54 -9.85 -10.94 -15.75
C GLU A 54 -9.47 -10.67 -17.16
#